data_b9ee5f897429c4e463c1c46284d955dd
#
_entry.id   b9ee5f897429c4e463c1c46284d955dd
#
_cell.length_a   1.000
_cell.length_b   1.000
_cell.length_c   1.000
_cell.angle_alpha   90.00
_cell.angle_beta   90.00
_cell.angle_gamma   90.00
#
_symmetry.space_group_name_H-M   'P 1'
#
loop_
_entity.id
_entity.type
_entity.pdbx_description
1 polymer ?
#
loop_
_entity_poly.entity_id
_entity_poly.type
_entity_poly.pdbx_seq_one_letter_code
_entity_poly.pdbx_strand_id
1 'polypeptide(L)'
;MRRHSLGFTLIELLVVVAILGIISTIGMVSYQGYTWTAKKQQAKLSLNSLLLAQEEYRSNNGSYLYQPSSWSANSGAQIATALLDGKDNLTEQSWNFCFAGSSGSGTLQIKAQHESKNCLLTLDETTTPIIKPTGNDC
;
A
#
# COMPACT_ATOMS: atom_id res chain seq x y z
N MET A 1 48.61 7.73 -38.98
CA MET A 1 48.39 6.97 -37.75
C MET A 1 47.12 6.10 -37.92
N ARG A 2 47.26 4.78 -38.06
CA ARG A 2 46.09 3.88 -38.14
C ARG A 2 45.59 3.64 -36.71
N ARG A 3 44.37 4.10 -36.38
CA ARG A 3 43.67 3.72 -35.16
C ARG A 3 43.21 2.27 -35.28
N HIS A 4 43.75 1.38 -34.49
CA HIS A 4 43.26 0.03 -34.34
C HIS A 4 41.90 0.12 -33.58
N SER A 5 40.83 -0.13 -34.25
CA SER A 5 39.53 -0.36 -33.62
C SER A 5 39.60 -1.75 -32.97
N LEU A 6 39.70 -1.81 -31.65
CA LEU A 6 39.56 -3.04 -30.88
C LEU A 6 38.07 -3.42 -30.93
N GLY A 7 37.72 -4.42 -31.73
CA GLY A 7 36.39 -5.00 -31.74
C GLY A 7 36.23 -6.04 -30.65
N PHE A 8 35.02 -6.21 -30.13
CA PHE A 8 34.69 -7.28 -29.19
C PHE A 8 34.85 -8.66 -29.84
N THR A 9 35.36 -9.61 -29.09
CA THR A 9 35.43 -11.00 -29.54
C THR A 9 34.06 -11.68 -29.41
N LEU A 10 33.76 -12.65 -30.26
CA LEU A 10 32.51 -13.39 -30.24
C LEU A 10 32.30 -14.15 -28.91
N ILE A 11 33.38 -14.68 -28.34
CA ILE A 11 33.33 -15.39 -27.05
C ILE A 11 33.04 -14.43 -25.88
N GLU A 12 33.56 -13.21 -25.93
CA GLU A 12 33.30 -12.17 -24.90
C GLU A 12 31.81 -11.78 -24.86
N LEU A 13 31.18 -11.64 -26.04
CA LEU A 13 29.75 -11.41 -26.12
C LEU A 13 28.93 -12.60 -25.60
N LEU A 14 29.33 -13.83 -25.94
CA LEU A 14 28.66 -15.05 -25.54
C LEU A 14 28.67 -15.21 -24.00
N VAL A 15 29.82 -14.96 -23.36
CA VAL A 15 29.93 -15.04 -21.89
C VAL A 15 29.05 -13.99 -21.20
N VAL A 16 28.99 -12.75 -21.74
CA VAL A 16 28.17 -11.68 -21.18
C VAL A 16 26.69 -12.04 -21.23
N VAL A 17 26.18 -12.52 -22.37
CA VAL A 17 24.75 -12.88 -22.48
C VAL A 17 24.42 -14.14 -21.62
N ALA A 18 25.35 -15.05 -21.43
CA ALA A 18 25.17 -16.20 -20.54
C ALA A 18 25.00 -15.74 -19.09
N ILE A 19 25.85 -14.85 -18.60
CA ILE A 19 25.78 -14.30 -17.24
C ILE A 19 24.48 -13.48 -17.05
N LEU A 20 24.11 -12.63 -18.01
CA LEU A 20 22.87 -11.86 -17.97
C LEU A 20 21.63 -12.77 -17.95
N GLY A 21 21.65 -13.87 -18.70
CA GLY A 21 20.59 -14.88 -18.68
C GLY A 21 20.39 -15.51 -17.30
N ILE A 22 21.46 -15.87 -16.61
CA ILE A 22 21.40 -16.45 -15.26
C ILE A 22 20.85 -15.44 -14.24
N ILE A 23 21.37 -14.21 -14.25
CA ILE A 23 20.94 -13.15 -13.30
C ILE A 23 19.47 -12.78 -13.51
N SER A 24 19.01 -12.73 -14.76
CA SER A 24 17.62 -12.37 -15.08
C SER A 24 16.60 -13.36 -14.52
N THR A 25 16.93 -14.66 -14.45
CA THR A 25 16.01 -15.67 -13.93
C THR A 25 15.79 -15.55 -12.41
N ILE A 26 16.82 -15.18 -11.65
CA ILE A 26 16.73 -15.00 -10.20
C ILE A 26 15.96 -13.70 -9.85
N GLY A 27 16.14 -12.66 -10.66
CA GLY A 27 15.53 -11.33 -10.43
C GLY A 27 14.01 -11.33 -10.43
N MET A 28 13.37 -12.11 -11.28
CA MET A 28 11.90 -12.11 -11.43
C MET A 28 11.16 -12.58 -10.16
N VAL A 29 11.64 -13.64 -9.53
CA VAL A 29 10.97 -14.23 -8.34
C VAL A 29 11.09 -13.30 -7.13
N SER A 30 12.26 -12.71 -6.93
CA SER A 30 12.50 -11.77 -5.82
C SER A 30 11.70 -10.48 -5.96
N TYR A 31 11.50 -10.00 -7.20
CA TYR A 31 10.78 -8.76 -7.45
C TYR A 31 9.31 -8.81 -7.03
N GLN A 32 8.61 -9.92 -7.27
CA GLN A 32 7.18 -10.06 -6.91
C GLN A 32 6.97 -10.03 -5.40
N GLY A 33 7.82 -10.68 -4.63
CA GLY A 33 7.75 -10.64 -3.16
C GLY A 33 8.03 -9.25 -2.60
N TYR A 34 9.00 -8.55 -3.16
CA TYR A 34 9.34 -7.18 -2.75
C TYR A 34 8.21 -6.18 -3.03
N THR A 35 7.63 -6.23 -4.23
CA THR A 35 6.52 -5.32 -4.59
C THR A 35 5.30 -5.54 -3.71
N TRP A 36 4.98 -6.77 -3.35
CA TRP A 36 3.88 -7.07 -2.44
C TRP A 36 4.13 -6.50 -1.02
N THR A 37 5.34 -6.68 -0.51
CA THR A 37 5.73 -6.11 0.78
C THR A 37 5.67 -4.59 0.77
N ALA A 38 6.14 -3.94 -0.30
CA ALA A 38 6.06 -2.50 -0.46
C ALA A 38 4.60 -2.00 -0.47
N LYS A 39 3.70 -2.67 -1.20
CA LYS A 39 2.25 -2.34 -1.20
C LYS A 39 1.62 -2.45 0.19
N LYS A 40 1.98 -3.48 0.97
CA LYS A 40 1.51 -3.60 2.36
C LYS A 40 2.03 -2.47 3.24
N GLN A 41 3.29 -2.08 3.10
CA GLN A 41 3.83 -0.96 3.87
C GLN A 41 3.16 0.36 3.50
N GLN A 42 2.89 0.59 2.22
CA GLN A 42 2.14 1.76 1.78
C GLN A 42 0.74 1.81 2.39
N ALA A 43 0.00 0.70 2.38
CA ALA A 43 -1.32 0.64 3.02
C ALA A 43 -1.26 0.91 4.54
N LYS A 44 -0.21 0.43 5.23
CA LYS A 44 0.00 0.75 6.66
C LYS A 44 0.26 2.24 6.89
N LEU A 45 1.03 2.88 6.02
CA LEU A 45 1.25 4.33 6.09
C LEU A 45 -0.05 5.10 5.86
N SER A 46 -0.87 4.68 4.89
CA SER A 46 -2.19 5.27 4.64
C SER A 46 -3.14 5.10 5.84
N LEU A 47 -3.12 3.94 6.51
CA LEU A 47 -3.91 3.74 7.73
C LEU A 47 -3.49 4.71 8.85
N ASN A 48 -2.19 4.93 9.04
CA ASN A 48 -1.69 5.87 10.04
C ASN A 48 -2.03 7.33 9.68
N SER A 49 -1.93 7.71 8.40
CA SER A 49 -2.33 9.05 7.97
C SER A 49 -3.83 9.29 8.13
N LEU A 50 -4.65 8.28 7.86
CA LEU A 50 -6.09 8.33 8.10
C LEU A 50 -6.44 8.44 9.58
N LEU A 51 -5.69 7.79 10.47
CA LEU A 51 -5.88 7.95 11.91
C LEU A 51 -5.63 9.39 12.35
N LEU A 52 -4.52 9.99 11.89
CA LEU A 52 -4.20 11.40 12.20
C LEU A 52 -5.28 12.36 11.66
N ALA A 53 -5.75 12.15 10.44
CA ALA A 53 -6.83 12.94 9.85
C ALA A 53 -8.16 12.77 10.61
N GLN A 54 -8.44 11.58 11.13
CA GLN A 54 -9.60 11.33 11.96
C GLN A 54 -9.51 12.03 13.33
N GLU A 55 -8.33 12.09 13.94
CA GLU A 55 -8.11 12.85 15.18
C GLU A 55 -8.31 14.34 14.97
N GLU A 56 -7.82 14.88 13.85
CA GLU A 56 -8.07 16.28 13.46
C GLU A 56 -9.56 16.53 13.23
N TYR A 57 -10.23 15.66 12.49
CA TYR A 57 -11.67 15.76 12.25
C TYR A 57 -12.46 15.73 13.57
N ARG A 58 -12.13 14.81 14.48
CA ARG A 58 -12.73 14.72 15.82
C ARG A 58 -12.52 15.99 16.63
N SER A 59 -11.33 16.56 16.60
CA SER A 59 -11.03 17.81 17.31
C SER A 59 -11.91 18.96 16.84
N ASN A 60 -12.22 19.02 15.54
CA ASN A 60 -13.01 20.08 14.92
C ASN A 60 -14.52 19.84 15.02
N ASN A 61 -14.97 18.59 14.98
CA ASN A 61 -16.39 18.21 14.89
C ASN A 61 -16.95 17.51 16.14
N GLY A 62 -16.11 17.18 17.13
CA GLY A 62 -16.50 16.51 18.36
C GLY A 62 -16.72 14.99 18.24
N SER A 63 -16.65 14.43 17.04
CA SER A 63 -16.81 12.98 16.77
C SER A 63 -16.00 12.53 15.57
N TYR A 64 -15.69 11.23 15.52
CA TYR A 64 -15.07 10.62 14.34
C TYR A 64 -16.00 10.55 13.14
N LEU A 65 -15.43 10.52 11.95
CA LEU A 65 -16.16 10.23 10.73
C LEU A 65 -16.30 8.71 10.58
N TYR A 66 -17.54 8.21 10.56
CA TYR A 66 -17.83 6.77 10.43
C TYR A 66 -18.28 6.33 9.03
N GLN A 67 -18.21 7.21 8.05
CA GLN A 67 -18.53 6.91 6.66
C GLN A 67 -17.30 7.00 5.77
N PRO A 68 -17.12 6.14 4.79
CA PRO A 68 -17.95 4.97 4.47
C PRO A 68 -17.73 3.80 5.44
N SER A 69 -18.81 3.15 5.87
CA SER A 69 -18.80 1.99 6.79
C SER A 69 -18.69 0.64 6.08
N SER A 70 -18.73 0.62 4.74
CA SER A 70 -18.68 -0.58 3.92
C SER A 70 -17.70 -0.44 2.78
N TRP A 71 -17.21 -1.57 2.28
CA TRP A 71 -16.31 -1.64 1.13
C TRP A 71 -17.07 -1.23 -0.15
N SER A 72 -16.54 -0.23 -0.85
CA SER A 72 -16.97 0.12 -2.20
C SER A 72 -15.79 0.66 -2.99
N ALA A 73 -15.85 0.56 -4.31
CA ALA A 73 -14.82 1.09 -5.19
C ALA A 73 -14.56 2.60 -5.00
N ASN A 74 -15.55 3.32 -4.48
CA ASN A 74 -15.45 4.77 -4.27
C ASN A 74 -15.16 5.15 -2.80
N SER A 75 -14.98 4.17 -1.90
CA SER A 75 -14.77 4.47 -0.47
C SER A 75 -13.49 5.29 -0.24
N GLY A 76 -12.42 5.00 -0.95
CA GLY A 76 -11.18 5.78 -0.88
C GLY A 76 -11.35 7.24 -1.30
N ALA A 77 -12.07 7.49 -2.39
CA ALA A 77 -12.36 8.85 -2.86
C ALA A 77 -13.24 9.65 -1.90
N GLN A 78 -14.24 8.99 -1.29
CA GLN A 78 -15.10 9.61 -0.27
C GLN A 78 -14.30 10.00 0.97
N ILE A 79 -13.43 9.12 1.44
CA ILE A 79 -12.53 9.38 2.57
C ILE A 79 -11.56 10.51 2.25
N ALA A 80 -10.91 10.47 1.08
CA ALA A 80 -9.99 11.51 0.65
C ALA A 80 -10.66 12.90 0.58
N THR A 81 -11.88 12.96 0.07
CA THR A 81 -12.64 14.22 0.01
C THR A 81 -13.03 14.72 1.40
N ALA A 82 -13.44 13.84 2.29
CA ALA A 82 -13.96 14.20 3.60
C ALA A 82 -12.87 14.55 4.63
N LEU A 83 -11.70 13.90 4.56
CA LEU A 83 -10.65 14.03 5.56
C LEU A 83 -9.34 14.65 5.04
N LEU A 84 -9.09 14.59 3.71
CA LEU A 84 -7.79 14.92 3.12
C LEU A 84 -7.92 16.00 2.03
N ASP A 85 -9.02 16.75 1.99
CA ASP A 85 -9.32 17.76 0.97
C ASP A 85 -9.17 17.26 -0.48
N GLY A 86 -9.39 15.97 -0.70
CA GLY A 86 -9.24 15.34 -2.01
C GLY A 86 -7.79 15.18 -2.49
N LYS A 87 -6.80 15.42 -1.65
CA LYS A 87 -5.38 15.45 -2.04
C LYS A 87 -4.65 14.12 -1.94
N ASP A 88 -5.28 13.07 -1.44
CA ASP A 88 -4.61 11.78 -1.25
C ASP A 88 -5.05 10.76 -2.30
N ASN A 89 -4.09 9.95 -2.74
CA ASN A 89 -4.26 8.90 -3.76
C ASN A 89 -4.66 7.56 -3.13
N LEU A 90 -5.62 7.54 -2.22
CA LEU A 90 -6.13 6.30 -1.60
C LEU A 90 -6.71 5.33 -2.63
N THR A 91 -7.19 5.85 -3.76
CA THR A 91 -7.78 5.06 -4.85
C THR A 91 -6.76 4.37 -5.76
N GLU A 92 -5.50 4.84 -5.80
CA GLU A 92 -4.47 4.31 -6.70
C GLU A 92 -3.71 3.09 -6.15
N GLN A 93 -4.00 2.70 -4.90
CA GLN A 93 -3.17 1.73 -4.16
C GLN A 93 -3.64 0.28 -4.27
N SER A 94 -4.70 -0.02 -5.03
CA SER A 94 -5.38 -1.33 -5.05
C SER A 94 -5.86 -1.79 -3.65
N TRP A 95 -6.08 -0.83 -2.75
CA TRP A 95 -6.64 -1.04 -1.42
C TRP A 95 -7.91 -0.24 -1.24
N ASN A 96 -8.94 -0.89 -0.75
CA ASN A 96 -10.19 -0.25 -0.35
C ASN A 96 -10.15 0.04 1.14
N PHE A 97 -10.50 1.28 1.52
CA PHE A 97 -10.53 1.73 2.91
C PHE A 97 -11.96 1.90 3.38
N CYS A 98 -12.23 1.55 4.64
CA CYS A 98 -13.50 1.87 5.30
C CYS A 98 -13.30 2.09 6.79
N PHE A 99 -14.26 2.75 7.41
CA PHE A 99 -14.32 2.94 8.86
C PHE A 99 -15.33 1.98 9.46
N ALA A 100 -14.99 1.40 10.60
CA ALA A 100 -15.90 0.60 11.41
C ALA A 100 -15.94 1.18 12.83
N GLY A 101 -17.09 1.10 13.44
CA GLY A 101 -17.35 1.68 14.74
C GLY A 101 -18.72 2.35 14.75
N SER A 102 -19.09 2.90 15.87
CA SER A 102 -20.37 3.60 16.05
C SER A 102 -20.11 4.93 16.77
N SER A 103 -20.78 5.96 16.35
CA SER A 103 -20.69 7.28 16.98
C SER A 103 -21.01 7.31 18.48
N GLY A 104 -21.65 6.22 19.00
CA GLY A 104 -21.96 6.06 20.42
C GLY A 104 -20.96 5.24 21.23
N SER A 105 -20.08 4.44 20.57
CA SER A 105 -19.12 3.56 21.27
C SER A 105 -17.76 4.22 21.54
N GLY A 106 -17.48 5.36 20.92
CA GLY A 106 -16.19 6.04 21.05
C GLY A 106 -15.00 5.29 20.48
N THR A 107 -15.21 4.13 19.86
CA THR A 107 -14.14 3.32 19.27
C THR A 107 -14.14 3.46 17.75
N LEU A 108 -12.97 3.78 17.19
CA LEU A 108 -12.75 3.86 15.75
C LEU A 108 -11.89 2.67 15.31
N GLN A 109 -12.33 1.99 14.26
CA GLN A 109 -11.50 1.05 13.52
C GLN A 109 -11.36 1.53 12.08
N ILE A 110 -10.13 1.58 11.59
CA ILE A 110 -9.83 1.86 10.20
C ILE A 110 -9.39 0.56 9.55
N LYS A 111 -10.01 0.20 8.45
CA LYS A 111 -9.75 -1.06 7.75
C LYS A 111 -9.28 -0.79 6.33
N ALA A 112 -8.29 -1.56 5.87
CA ALA A 112 -7.84 -1.57 4.50
C ALA A 112 -7.87 -3.01 3.97
N GLN A 113 -8.61 -3.24 2.89
CA GLN A 113 -8.70 -4.54 2.21
C GLN A 113 -8.12 -4.44 0.81
N HIS A 114 -7.26 -5.39 0.45
CA HIS A 114 -6.73 -5.45 -0.92
C HIS A 114 -7.78 -6.01 -1.87
N GLU A 115 -7.88 -5.43 -3.08
CA GLU A 115 -8.93 -5.77 -4.06
C GLU A 115 -8.85 -7.20 -4.59
N SER A 116 -7.64 -7.72 -4.79
CA SER A 116 -7.41 -9.02 -5.46
C SER A 116 -6.73 -10.06 -4.59
N LYS A 117 -6.34 -9.73 -3.36
CA LYS A 117 -5.67 -10.63 -2.43
C LYS A 117 -6.44 -10.72 -1.12
N ASN A 118 -6.43 -11.89 -0.51
CA ASN A 118 -7.04 -12.09 0.80
C ASN A 118 -6.16 -11.52 1.91
N CYS A 119 -6.10 -10.19 1.96
CA CYS A 119 -5.38 -9.45 2.98
C CYS A 119 -6.20 -8.26 3.47
N LEU A 120 -6.50 -8.27 4.77
CA LEU A 120 -7.20 -7.21 5.50
C LEU A 120 -6.26 -6.67 6.57
N LEU A 121 -6.03 -5.38 6.56
CA LEU A 121 -5.32 -4.66 7.62
C LEU A 121 -6.36 -3.90 8.46
N THR A 122 -6.35 -4.10 9.77
CA THR A 122 -7.23 -3.39 10.70
C THR A 122 -6.38 -2.59 11.68
N LEU A 123 -6.64 -1.30 11.78
CA LEU A 123 -6.08 -0.41 12.78
C LEU A 123 -7.17 -0.09 13.81
N ASP A 124 -6.93 -0.46 15.06
CA ASP A 124 -7.77 -0.14 16.20
C ASP A 124 -7.18 1.06 16.95
N GLU A 125 -8.02 2.05 17.29
CA GLU A 125 -7.61 3.25 18.04
C GLU A 125 -7.25 2.97 19.51
N THR A 126 -7.54 1.79 20.05
CA THR A 126 -7.35 1.51 21.46
C THR A 126 -5.89 1.67 21.90
N THR A 127 -5.60 2.62 22.80
CA THR A 127 -4.39 2.92 23.59
C THR A 127 -3.01 2.78 22.94
N THR A 128 -2.83 1.89 21.99
CA THR A 128 -1.66 1.75 21.13
C THR A 128 -2.15 1.34 19.73
N PRO A 129 -2.09 2.22 18.72
CA PRO A 129 -2.56 1.88 17.39
C PRO A 129 -1.71 0.75 16.80
N ILE A 130 -2.26 -0.47 16.85
CA ILE A 130 -1.61 -1.67 16.31
C ILE A 130 -2.36 -2.06 15.04
N ILE A 131 -1.62 -2.14 13.93
CA ILE A 131 -2.17 -2.66 12.68
C ILE A 131 -2.11 -4.17 12.69
N LYS A 132 -3.27 -4.82 12.71
CA LYS A 132 -3.42 -6.28 12.71
C LYS A 132 -3.66 -6.75 11.27
N PRO A 133 -2.74 -7.54 10.69
CA PRO A 133 -2.97 -8.20 9.41
C PRO A 133 -3.84 -9.45 9.60
N THR A 134 -4.80 -9.67 8.70
CA THR A 134 -5.67 -10.86 8.68
C THR A 134 -5.82 -11.34 7.24
N GLY A 135 -5.77 -12.65 7.03
CA GLY A 135 -5.89 -13.28 5.72
C GLY A 135 -4.64 -14.07 5.33
N ASN A 136 -4.80 -14.98 4.37
CA ASN A 136 -3.74 -15.91 3.97
C ASN A 136 -2.61 -15.23 3.17
N ASP A 137 -2.90 -14.08 2.55
CA ASP A 137 -1.93 -13.33 1.74
C ASP A 137 -1.28 -12.17 2.52
N CYS A 138 -1.64 -11.99 3.77
CA CYS A 138 -1.04 -11.00 4.63
C CYS A 138 0.26 -11.50 5.23
#